data_d9a22cf0c64001c608b9559a49ae36df
#
_entry.id   d9a22cf0c64001c608b9559a49ae36df
#
_cell.length_a   1.000
_cell.length_b   1.000
_cell.length_c   1.000
_cell.angle_alpha   90.00
_cell.angle_beta   90.00
_cell.angle_gamma   90.00
#
_symmetry.space_group_name_H-M   'P 1'
#
loop_
_entity.id
_entity.type
_entity.pdbx_description
1 polymer ?
#
loop_
_entity_poly.entity_id
_entity_poly.type
_entity_poly.pdbx_seq_one_letter_code
_entity_poly.pdbx_strand_id
1 'polypeptide(L)'
;MTVSSATSGTSSTSSTTSASSASTVTTTGTTNSASIDWTALLNAEVNAKLAQATNITTSITANQAKITAYQSLQTELSTLASGLSSLSTSIINSIATNAFATRSATISSTGDVSASSALNMSVNSGSATGNHTLQITQLATAQKVIGSTQSSTSTALGLSGTFSLGLAGGSSAAISITSGMSMQDVADTINAQTSTTNVQASIVQVSSGSYEMVLTGTQDAANITYSSTSGDDIMNKLGVTDTTGAFTNVLQKAQSAQFSLDGIALTRTTNDISDVLSGVTSDLLQPTPSGTSLNISIQTDTSQITTALQTFVTNYNAFRDQVIAQSAQNSDGTAASSAVLFGDSTMRDIMTQLQQVLSGTVNGMTMADLGLSFNENNELQLDTGTLSTVLTQNLAGVTKLLSAQTTTSSSQLNVVNTGTSPQSFTLDVTVD
;
A
#
# COMPACT_ATOMS: atom_id res chain seq x y z
N MET A 1 -9.32 19.32 21.27
CA MET A 1 -10.44 20.25 21.43
C MET A 1 -11.66 19.61 20.80
N THR A 2 -12.55 19.12 21.62
CA THR A 2 -13.80 18.47 21.24
C THR A 2 -14.85 19.54 21.00
N VAL A 3 -15.44 19.58 19.79
CA VAL A 3 -16.62 20.38 19.51
C VAL A 3 -17.82 19.45 19.39
N SER A 4 -18.75 19.65 20.30
CA SER A 4 -20.00 18.93 20.44
C SER A 4 -20.95 19.23 19.27
N SER A 5 -21.50 18.20 18.66
CA SER A 5 -22.55 18.29 17.66
C SER A 5 -23.92 18.49 18.33
N ALA A 6 -24.58 19.58 18.00
CA ALA A 6 -25.98 19.81 18.37
C ALA A 6 -26.91 19.19 17.33
N THR A 7 -27.70 18.22 17.75
CA THR A 7 -28.80 17.61 17.00
C THR A 7 -30.00 18.57 17.00
N SER A 8 -30.40 19.08 15.84
CA SER A 8 -31.65 19.81 15.70
C SER A 8 -32.72 18.87 15.15
N GLY A 9 -33.78 18.70 15.93
CA GLY A 9 -34.90 17.86 15.60
C GLY A 9 -35.76 18.45 14.48
N THR A 10 -36.22 17.56 13.63
CA THR A 10 -37.23 17.78 12.59
C THR A 10 -38.60 18.00 13.25
N SER A 11 -39.14 19.19 13.10
CA SER A 11 -40.58 19.43 13.29
C SER A 11 -41.26 19.53 11.92
N SER A 12 -42.11 18.55 11.66
CA SER A 12 -43.05 18.51 10.54
C SER A 12 -44.10 19.60 10.72
N THR A 13 -44.18 20.59 9.83
CA THR A 13 -45.30 21.52 9.73
C THR A 13 -46.13 21.12 8.54
N SER A 14 -47.38 20.71 8.87
CA SER A 14 -48.46 20.46 7.96
C SER A 14 -48.83 21.74 7.19
N SER A 15 -48.91 21.60 5.87
CA SER A 15 -49.49 22.61 4.98
C SER A 15 -50.95 22.80 5.20
N THR A 16 -51.39 23.94 5.73
CA THR A 16 -52.77 24.39 5.64
C THR A 16 -52.91 25.31 4.44
N THR A 17 -53.63 24.86 3.45
CA THR A 17 -54.13 25.60 2.34
C THR A 17 -55.11 26.68 2.86
N SER A 18 -54.69 27.93 2.84
CA SER A 18 -55.61 29.07 3.09
C SER A 18 -56.27 29.45 1.78
N ALA A 19 -57.56 29.15 1.68
CA ALA A 19 -58.41 29.65 0.61
C ALA A 19 -58.50 31.20 0.69
N SER A 20 -58.17 31.86 -0.40
CA SER A 20 -58.36 33.28 -0.58
C SER A 20 -59.84 33.57 -0.78
N SER A 21 -60.50 34.09 0.24
CA SER A 21 -61.85 34.65 0.12
C SER A 21 -61.76 36.06 -0.49
N ALA A 22 -62.19 36.16 -1.71
CA ALA A 22 -62.41 37.50 -2.35
C ALA A 22 -63.57 38.19 -1.62
N SER A 23 -63.25 39.25 -0.89
CA SER A 23 -64.24 40.16 -0.35
C SER A 23 -64.79 41.06 -1.47
N THR A 24 -66.05 40.80 -1.85
CA THR A 24 -66.81 41.69 -2.71
C THR A 24 -67.17 42.95 -1.93
N VAL A 25 -66.62 44.08 -2.33
CA VAL A 25 -66.96 45.39 -1.76
C VAL A 25 -68.28 45.83 -2.41
N THR A 26 -69.37 45.77 -1.66
CA THR A 26 -70.66 46.39 -2.05
C THR A 26 -70.64 47.87 -1.58
N THR A 27 -70.49 48.78 -2.52
CA THR A 27 -70.63 50.22 -2.23
C THR A 27 -72.09 50.62 -2.11
N THR A 28 -72.58 50.82 -0.88
CA THR A 28 -73.77 51.56 -0.60
C THR A 28 -73.35 52.91 -0.10
N GLY A 29 -73.66 53.97 -0.92
CA GLY A 29 -73.30 55.32 -0.61
C GLY A 29 -74.06 55.88 0.59
N THR A 30 -73.29 56.38 1.55
CA THR A 30 -73.73 57.52 2.42
C THR A 30 -72.48 58.20 2.93
N THR A 31 -72.50 59.51 2.78
CA THR A 31 -71.48 60.51 3.21
C THR A 31 -71.06 60.25 4.68
N ASN A 32 -69.80 60.01 4.94
CA ASN A 32 -69.01 60.66 5.98
C ASN A 32 -67.59 60.09 6.09
N SER A 33 -66.66 61.04 6.18
CA SER A 33 -65.30 60.88 6.66
C SER A 33 -64.65 59.55 6.41
N ALA A 34 -63.95 59.40 5.32
CA ALA A 34 -63.11 58.21 5.11
C ALA A 34 -62.08 58.10 6.28
N SER A 35 -62.48 57.40 7.31
CA SER A 35 -61.52 56.94 8.29
C SER A 35 -60.59 56.01 7.58
N ILE A 36 -59.34 56.40 7.42
CA ILE A 36 -58.30 55.55 6.92
C ILE A 36 -58.23 54.38 7.85
N ASP A 37 -58.46 53.16 7.34
CA ASP A 37 -58.24 51.92 8.10
C ASP A 37 -56.73 51.69 8.20
N TRP A 38 -56.16 52.24 9.26
CA TRP A 38 -54.75 52.16 9.57
C TRP A 38 -54.34 50.70 9.81
N THR A 39 -55.26 49.85 10.28
CA THR A 39 -54.96 48.44 10.52
C THR A 39 -54.82 47.68 9.20
N ALA A 40 -55.71 47.94 8.23
CA ALA A 40 -55.59 47.36 6.90
C ALA A 40 -54.32 47.83 6.17
N LEU A 41 -53.99 49.12 6.27
CA LEU A 41 -52.78 49.70 5.67
C LEU A 41 -51.52 49.09 6.32
N LEU A 42 -51.47 49.00 7.65
CA LEU A 42 -50.35 48.39 8.38
C LEU A 42 -50.15 46.93 8.02
N ASN A 43 -51.27 46.19 7.96
CA ASN A 43 -51.26 44.78 7.58
C ASN A 43 -50.76 44.61 6.12
N ALA A 44 -51.19 45.45 5.21
CA ALA A 44 -50.68 45.44 3.83
C ALA A 44 -49.15 45.70 3.75
N GLU A 45 -48.67 46.69 4.49
CA GLU A 45 -47.23 47.00 4.54
C GLU A 45 -46.42 45.84 5.20
N VAL A 46 -46.91 45.29 6.31
CA VAL A 46 -46.28 44.14 6.97
C VAL A 46 -46.23 42.92 6.03
N ASN A 47 -47.34 42.64 5.33
CA ASN A 47 -47.39 41.52 4.37
C ASN A 47 -46.46 41.74 3.18
N ALA A 48 -46.33 42.99 2.69
CA ALA A 48 -45.39 43.33 1.63
C ALA A 48 -43.92 43.13 2.06
N LYS A 49 -43.57 43.54 3.29
CA LYS A 49 -42.24 43.29 3.87
C LYS A 49 -41.99 41.81 4.11
N LEU A 50 -42.99 41.07 4.60
CA LEU A 50 -42.91 39.63 4.81
C LEU A 50 -42.68 38.88 3.48
N ALA A 51 -43.38 39.27 2.40
CA ALA A 51 -43.17 38.72 1.07
C ALA A 51 -41.74 38.97 0.55
N GLN A 52 -41.19 40.17 0.79
CA GLN A 52 -39.79 40.48 0.46
C GLN A 52 -38.81 39.57 1.26
N ALA A 53 -39.04 39.41 2.56
CA ALA A 53 -38.23 38.53 3.42
C ALA A 53 -38.30 37.07 2.93
N THR A 54 -39.49 36.60 2.54
CA THR A 54 -39.68 35.25 1.97
C THR A 54 -38.88 35.07 0.66
N ASN A 55 -38.90 36.07 -0.23
CA ASN A 55 -38.14 36.04 -1.48
C ASN A 55 -36.61 35.97 -1.22
N ILE A 56 -36.14 36.75 -0.22
CA ILE A 56 -34.73 36.70 0.20
C ILE A 56 -34.37 35.32 0.73
N THR A 57 -35.19 34.74 1.61
CA THR A 57 -34.98 33.41 2.15
C THR A 57 -34.95 32.35 1.04
N THR A 58 -35.85 32.41 0.07
CA THR A 58 -35.86 31.52 -1.09
C THR A 58 -34.57 31.67 -1.91
N SER A 59 -34.11 32.90 -2.13
CA SER A 59 -32.85 33.16 -2.85
C SER A 59 -31.62 32.60 -2.08
N ILE A 60 -31.60 32.76 -0.76
CA ILE A 60 -30.54 32.21 0.09
C ILE A 60 -30.54 30.69 -0.02
N THR A 61 -31.68 30.02 0.07
CA THR A 61 -31.80 28.56 -0.05
C THR A 61 -31.32 28.09 -1.43
N ALA A 62 -31.71 28.75 -2.49
CA ALA A 62 -31.30 28.43 -3.86
C ALA A 62 -29.78 28.60 -4.04
N ASN A 63 -29.20 29.68 -3.50
CA ASN A 63 -27.75 29.89 -3.55
C ASN A 63 -26.99 28.85 -2.72
N GLN A 64 -27.53 28.48 -1.56
CA GLN A 64 -26.91 27.39 -0.75
C GLN A 64 -26.94 26.05 -1.49
N ALA A 65 -28.01 25.72 -2.20
CA ALA A 65 -28.09 24.51 -3.02
C ALA A 65 -27.03 24.57 -4.17
N LYS A 66 -26.81 25.70 -4.82
CA LYS A 66 -25.75 25.87 -5.82
C LYS A 66 -24.37 25.67 -5.23
N ILE A 67 -24.10 26.27 -4.07
CA ILE A 67 -22.80 26.07 -3.36
C ILE A 67 -22.56 24.60 -3.08
N THR A 68 -23.56 23.89 -2.57
CA THR A 68 -23.46 22.46 -2.31
C THR A 68 -23.19 21.66 -3.59
N ALA A 69 -23.86 21.99 -4.69
CA ALA A 69 -23.65 21.32 -5.97
C ALA A 69 -22.23 21.56 -6.51
N TYR A 70 -21.70 22.79 -6.42
CA TYR A 70 -20.31 23.09 -6.79
C TYR A 70 -19.30 22.35 -5.89
N GLN A 71 -19.56 22.25 -4.58
CA GLN A 71 -18.70 21.50 -3.66
C GLN A 71 -18.68 20.00 -4.01
N SER A 72 -19.82 19.43 -4.41
CA SER A 72 -19.88 18.03 -4.91
C SER A 72 -19.05 17.88 -6.18
N LEU A 73 -19.21 18.78 -7.16
CA LEU A 73 -18.41 18.74 -8.40
C LEU A 73 -16.91 18.91 -8.12
N GLN A 74 -16.54 19.79 -7.20
CA GLN A 74 -15.15 19.96 -6.77
C GLN A 74 -14.59 18.68 -6.14
N THR A 75 -15.40 17.98 -5.34
CA THR A 75 -15.02 16.70 -4.72
C THR A 75 -14.78 15.65 -5.79
N GLU A 76 -15.70 15.49 -6.76
CA GLU A 76 -15.54 14.53 -7.85
C GLU A 76 -14.32 14.86 -8.73
N LEU A 77 -14.09 16.14 -9.04
CA LEU A 77 -12.91 16.55 -9.80
C LEU A 77 -11.61 16.30 -9.04
N SER A 78 -11.61 16.51 -7.73
CA SER A 78 -10.47 16.16 -6.86
C SER A 78 -10.23 14.66 -6.80
N THR A 79 -11.31 13.86 -6.77
CA THR A 79 -11.25 12.40 -6.82
C THR A 79 -10.70 11.91 -8.15
N LEU A 80 -11.13 12.51 -9.26
CA LEU A 80 -10.59 12.26 -10.60
C LEU A 80 -9.08 12.56 -10.67
N ALA A 81 -8.65 13.70 -10.16
CA ALA A 81 -7.24 14.08 -10.12
C ALA A 81 -6.40 13.14 -9.24
N SER A 82 -6.94 12.74 -8.09
CA SER A 82 -6.26 11.80 -7.18
C SER A 82 -6.09 10.41 -7.80
N GLY A 83 -7.04 9.95 -8.62
CA GLY A 83 -6.95 8.67 -9.33
C GLY A 83 -5.73 8.59 -10.26
N LEU A 84 -5.24 9.72 -10.75
CA LEU A 84 -4.05 9.79 -11.59
C LEU A 84 -2.74 9.99 -10.81
N SER A 85 -2.81 10.22 -9.50
CA SER A 85 -1.62 10.56 -8.69
C SER A 85 -0.55 9.47 -8.70
N SER A 86 -0.94 8.20 -8.78
CA SER A 86 -0.02 7.05 -8.87
C SER A 86 0.68 6.96 -10.24
N LEU A 87 0.15 7.61 -11.27
CA LEU A 87 0.76 7.67 -12.62
C LEU A 87 1.66 8.90 -12.76
N SER A 88 1.52 9.90 -11.90
CA SER A 88 2.35 11.10 -11.97
C SER A 88 3.75 10.84 -11.41
N THR A 89 4.77 11.15 -12.20
CA THR A 89 6.16 11.16 -11.73
C THR A 89 6.46 12.51 -11.07
N SER A 90 6.42 12.58 -9.74
CA SER A 90 6.99 13.74 -9.05
C SER A 90 8.52 13.60 -9.00
N ILE A 91 9.23 14.61 -9.47
CA ILE A 91 10.70 14.60 -9.60
C ILE A 91 11.40 14.50 -8.24
N ILE A 92 10.74 14.84 -7.15
CA ILE A 92 11.40 15.03 -5.84
C ILE A 92 11.27 13.84 -4.89
N ASN A 93 10.27 12.94 -5.04
CA ASN A 93 9.98 12.02 -3.91
C ASN A 93 9.44 10.63 -4.27
N SER A 94 9.56 10.12 -5.49
CA SER A 94 8.55 9.15 -5.86
C SER A 94 8.94 7.92 -6.67
N ILE A 95 10.16 7.44 -6.52
CA ILE A 95 10.47 6.11 -7.06
C ILE A 95 9.59 5.05 -6.36
N ALA A 96 9.30 5.23 -5.08
CA ALA A 96 8.58 4.22 -4.29
C ALA A 96 7.05 4.17 -4.50
N THR A 97 6.42 5.24 -4.98
CA THR A 97 4.95 5.34 -5.09
C THR A 97 4.41 5.44 -6.51
N ASN A 98 5.28 5.48 -7.50
CA ASN A 98 4.91 5.60 -8.90
C ASN A 98 4.59 4.22 -9.50
N ALA A 99 3.44 4.10 -10.18
CA ALA A 99 3.03 2.85 -10.83
C ALA A 99 4.04 2.34 -11.88
N PHE A 100 4.80 3.22 -12.53
CA PHE A 100 5.86 2.83 -13.48
C PHE A 100 7.13 2.34 -12.78
N ALA A 101 7.30 2.62 -11.50
CA ALA A 101 8.44 2.16 -10.73
C ALA A 101 8.18 0.82 -10.03
N THR A 102 6.93 0.37 -9.92
CA THR A 102 6.60 -0.92 -9.34
C THR A 102 7.21 -2.06 -10.13
N ARG A 103 7.68 -3.08 -9.42
CA ARG A 103 8.36 -4.24 -10.02
C ARG A 103 7.67 -5.52 -9.60
N SER A 104 7.69 -6.49 -10.49
CA SER A 104 7.33 -7.87 -10.21
C SER A 104 8.43 -8.81 -10.68
N ALA A 105 8.60 -9.91 -9.96
CA ALA A 105 9.47 -10.99 -10.38
C ALA A 105 8.63 -12.19 -10.82
N THR A 106 8.93 -12.71 -11.99
CA THR A 106 8.42 -14.00 -12.44
C THR A 106 9.55 -15.01 -12.36
N ILE A 107 9.32 -16.14 -11.69
CA ILE A 107 10.31 -17.18 -11.49
C ILE A 107 9.81 -18.45 -12.19
N SER A 108 10.64 -19.04 -13.03
CA SER A 108 10.38 -20.33 -13.66
C SER A 108 11.56 -21.29 -13.44
N SER A 109 11.28 -22.59 -13.37
CA SER A 109 12.30 -23.60 -13.23
C SER A 109 12.56 -24.29 -14.57
N THR A 110 13.82 -24.65 -14.82
CA THR A 110 14.22 -25.44 -16.00
C THR A 110 14.10 -26.96 -15.77
N GLY A 111 13.75 -27.40 -14.55
CA GLY A 111 13.64 -28.81 -14.18
C GLY A 111 12.40 -29.08 -13.34
N ASP A 112 12.38 -30.24 -12.68
CA ASP A 112 11.20 -30.77 -11.95
C ASP A 112 10.90 -30.07 -10.62
N VAL A 113 11.80 -29.23 -10.10
CA VAL A 113 11.57 -28.47 -8.88
C VAL A 113 10.66 -27.27 -9.19
N SER A 114 9.57 -27.13 -8.43
CA SER A 114 8.72 -25.94 -8.52
C SER A 114 9.51 -24.70 -8.13
N ALA A 115 9.43 -23.65 -8.93
CA ALA A 115 10.10 -22.38 -8.65
C ALA A 115 9.71 -21.83 -7.27
N SER A 116 8.43 -21.88 -6.91
CA SER A 116 7.91 -21.38 -5.63
C SER A 116 8.30 -22.21 -4.42
N SER A 117 8.70 -23.49 -4.60
CA SER A 117 9.23 -24.29 -3.51
C SER A 117 10.73 -24.08 -3.28
N ALA A 118 11.44 -23.57 -4.28
CA ALA A 118 12.88 -23.35 -4.19
C ALA A 118 13.26 -21.90 -3.82
N LEU A 119 12.46 -20.92 -4.24
CA LEU A 119 12.76 -19.51 -4.08
C LEU A 119 11.48 -18.69 -3.84
N ASN A 120 11.53 -17.85 -2.81
CA ASN A 120 10.62 -16.72 -2.66
C ASN A 120 11.38 -15.43 -2.91
N MET A 121 10.75 -14.45 -3.55
CA MET A 121 11.42 -13.20 -3.91
C MET A 121 10.49 -12.01 -3.76
N SER A 122 11.00 -10.93 -3.21
CA SER A 122 10.38 -9.63 -3.21
C SER A 122 11.25 -8.60 -3.92
N VAL A 123 10.64 -7.70 -4.67
CA VAL A 123 11.34 -6.70 -5.47
C VAL A 123 10.79 -5.32 -5.14
N ASN A 124 11.66 -4.43 -4.70
CA ASN A 124 11.30 -3.05 -4.37
C ASN A 124 11.04 -2.23 -5.63
N SER A 125 10.17 -1.23 -5.49
CA SER A 125 9.96 -0.24 -6.54
C SER A 125 11.29 0.42 -6.94
N GLY A 126 11.49 0.62 -8.25
CA GLY A 126 12.70 1.23 -8.79
C GLY A 126 13.89 0.29 -8.94
N SER A 127 13.77 -0.99 -8.56
CA SER A 127 14.81 -1.99 -8.83
C SER A 127 15.06 -2.12 -10.33
N ALA A 128 16.29 -2.49 -10.71
CA ALA A 128 16.64 -2.72 -12.11
C ALA A 128 15.81 -3.88 -12.69
N THR A 129 15.30 -3.68 -13.90
CA THR A 129 14.67 -4.76 -14.66
C THR A 129 15.73 -5.61 -15.36
N GLY A 130 15.50 -6.92 -15.44
CA GLY A 130 16.45 -7.83 -16.08
C GLY A 130 16.06 -9.28 -15.91
N ASN A 131 16.80 -10.15 -16.59
CA ASN A 131 16.68 -11.59 -16.46
C ASN A 131 17.93 -12.13 -15.77
N HIS A 132 17.71 -12.98 -14.79
CA HIS A 132 18.77 -13.61 -14.00
C HIS A 132 18.57 -15.13 -13.96
N THR A 133 19.66 -15.85 -13.81
CA THR A 133 19.65 -17.30 -13.64
C THR A 133 20.24 -17.66 -12.28
N LEU A 134 19.42 -18.28 -11.41
CA LEU A 134 19.83 -18.69 -10.07
C LEU A 134 19.92 -20.22 -10.00
N GLN A 135 20.98 -20.71 -9.41
CA GLN A 135 21.13 -22.13 -9.03
C GLN A 135 21.51 -22.21 -7.56
N ILE A 136 20.72 -22.93 -6.77
CA ILE A 136 20.91 -23.09 -5.33
C ILE A 136 21.57 -24.46 -5.08
N THR A 137 22.82 -24.45 -4.66
CA THR A 137 23.57 -25.67 -4.42
C THR A 137 23.35 -26.19 -3.00
N GLN A 138 23.27 -25.28 -2.03
CA GLN A 138 23.19 -25.61 -0.60
C GLN A 138 22.49 -24.49 0.15
N LEU A 139 21.66 -24.84 1.14
CA LEU A 139 21.08 -23.86 2.08
C LEU A 139 22.02 -23.63 3.26
N ALA A 140 21.93 -22.44 3.85
CA ALA A 140 22.48 -22.18 5.16
C ALA A 140 21.72 -22.99 6.22
N THR A 141 22.42 -23.50 7.19
CA THR A 141 21.84 -24.26 8.30
C THR A 141 22.55 -23.95 9.61
N ALA A 142 21.79 -23.90 10.70
CA ALA A 142 22.32 -23.81 12.06
C ALA A 142 22.80 -25.16 12.57
N GLN A 143 23.77 -25.16 13.45
CA GLN A 143 24.21 -26.41 14.11
C GLN A 143 23.15 -26.92 15.07
N LYS A 144 22.93 -28.25 15.05
CA LYS A 144 22.17 -28.98 16.08
C LYS A 144 23.01 -30.13 16.60
N VAL A 145 23.09 -30.22 17.89
CA VAL A 145 23.80 -31.31 18.58
C VAL A 145 22.89 -31.96 19.60
N ILE A 146 23.06 -33.22 19.87
CA ILE A 146 22.23 -34.00 20.79
C ILE A 146 23.10 -34.74 21.79
N GLY A 147 22.63 -34.81 23.03
CA GLY A 147 23.28 -35.55 24.11
C GLY A 147 22.92 -37.03 24.13
N SER A 148 23.36 -37.71 25.17
CA SER A 148 22.96 -39.11 25.43
C SER A 148 21.64 -39.17 26.20
N THR A 149 21.01 -40.35 26.13
CA THR A 149 19.74 -40.63 26.77
C THR A 149 19.82 -40.54 28.31
N GLN A 150 18.87 -39.84 28.90
CA GLN A 150 18.62 -39.68 30.33
C GLN A 150 17.26 -40.30 30.68
N SER A 151 17.13 -40.87 31.89
CA SER A 151 15.90 -41.58 32.31
C SER A 151 14.81 -40.63 32.86
N SER A 152 15.11 -39.34 33.12
CA SER A 152 14.20 -38.37 33.69
C SER A 152 14.59 -36.95 33.26
N THR A 153 13.60 -36.11 33.10
CA THR A 153 13.78 -34.65 32.85
C THR A 153 13.78 -33.86 34.15
N SER A 154 13.14 -34.37 35.22
CA SER A 154 12.86 -33.66 36.46
C SER A 154 13.66 -34.11 37.67
N THR A 155 14.38 -35.24 37.57
CA THR A 155 15.26 -35.71 38.65
C THR A 155 16.53 -34.85 38.70
N ALA A 156 16.93 -34.42 39.90
CA ALA A 156 18.16 -33.68 40.10
C ALA A 156 19.38 -34.48 39.55
N LEU A 157 20.21 -33.80 38.78
CA LEU A 157 21.38 -34.44 38.13
C LEU A 157 22.54 -34.73 39.11
N GLY A 158 22.57 -34.07 40.28
CA GLY A 158 23.66 -34.17 41.23
C GLY A 158 24.95 -33.50 40.76
N LEU A 159 24.91 -32.72 39.67
CA LEU A 159 26.07 -32.08 39.05
C LEU A 159 26.17 -30.62 39.47
N SER A 160 27.36 -30.12 39.66
CA SER A 160 27.62 -28.72 39.94
C SER A 160 28.84 -28.21 39.20
N GLY A 161 28.63 -27.18 38.39
CA GLY A 161 29.71 -26.64 37.56
C GLY A 161 29.28 -25.38 36.80
N THR A 162 30.23 -24.73 36.15
CA THR A 162 30.01 -23.59 35.28
C THR A 162 30.65 -23.86 33.92
N PHE A 163 29.95 -23.55 32.89
CA PHE A 163 30.44 -23.60 31.50
C PHE A 163 30.14 -22.37 30.74
N SER A 164 30.89 -22.08 29.69
CA SER A 164 30.66 -21.05 28.71
C SER A 164 30.00 -21.64 27.46
N LEU A 165 28.94 -21.04 26.98
CA LEU A 165 28.18 -21.44 25.78
C LEU A 165 27.95 -20.22 24.89
N GLY A 166 28.06 -20.39 23.57
CA GLY A 166 27.80 -19.36 22.58
C GLY A 166 27.91 -19.89 21.15
N LEU A 167 27.91 -19.00 20.17
CA LEU A 167 28.23 -19.33 18.78
C LEU A 167 29.62 -18.80 18.39
N ALA A 168 30.28 -19.49 17.49
CA ALA A 168 31.58 -19.07 16.96
C ALA A 168 31.48 -17.70 16.28
N GLY A 169 32.34 -16.77 16.69
CA GLY A 169 32.34 -15.37 16.23
C GLY A 169 31.32 -14.47 16.92
N GLY A 170 30.46 -15.03 17.81
CA GLY A 170 29.47 -14.31 18.59
C GLY A 170 29.84 -14.14 20.07
N SER A 171 28.89 -13.66 20.86
CA SER A 171 29.01 -13.59 22.32
C SER A 171 28.80 -14.94 22.98
N SER A 172 29.41 -15.15 24.12
CA SER A 172 29.18 -16.31 24.99
C SER A 172 28.73 -15.87 26.38
N ALA A 173 28.01 -16.74 27.08
CA ALA A 173 27.62 -16.53 28.46
C ALA A 173 28.12 -17.66 29.35
N ALA A 174 28.50 -17.32 30.58
CA ALA A 174 28.78 -18.32 31.63
C ALA A 174 27.47 -18.79 32.23
N ILE A 175 27.25 -20.08 32.26
CA ILE A 175 26.05 -20.74 32.76
C ILE A 175 26.45 -21.61 33.96
N SER A 176 25.85 -21.33 35.11
CA SER A 176 26.16 -22.01 36.37
C SER A 176 25.05 -23.02 36.71
N ILE A 177 25.40 -24.26 36.95
CA ILE A 177 24.52 -25.35 37.35
C ILE A 177 24.83 -25.75 38.76
N THR A 178 23.82 -26.02 39.54
CA THR A 178 23.91 -26.50 40.93
C THR A 178 23.40 -27.94 41.06
N SER A 179 23.83 -28.66 42.06
CA SER A 179 23.55 -30.11 42.23
C SER A 179 22.05 -30.45 42.37
N GLY A 180 21.21 -29.50 42.75
CA GLY A 180 19.74 -29.68 42.80
C GLY A 180 19.02 -29.54 41.47
N MET A 181 19.68 -29.09 40.43
CA MET A 181 19.07 -28.86 39.13
C MET A 181 18.85 -30.15 38.33
N SER A 182 17.71 -30.24 37.72
CA SER A 182 17.33 -31.31 36.78
C SER A 182 17.77 -30.99 35.34
N MET A 183 17.59 -31.92 34.43
CA MET A 183 17.85 -31.69 33.00
C MET A 183 16.96 -30.54 32.43
N GLN A 184 15.71 -30.45 32.92
CA GLN A 184 14.83 -29.36 32.55
C GLN A 184 15.37 -27.97 33.03
N ASP A 185 15.84 -27.91 34.29
CA ASP A 185 16.40 -26.68 34.83
C ASP A 185 17.68 -26.24 34.09
N VAL A 186 18.49 -27.19 33.62
CA VAL A 186 19.67 -26.93 32.76
C VAL A 186 19.22 -26.32 31.43
N ALA A 187 18.20 -26.92 30.78
CA ALA A 187 17.67 -26.40 29.51
C ALA A 187 17.09 -24.99 29.70
N ASP A 188 16.34 -24.75 30.79
CA ASP A 188 15.75 -23.46 31.08
C ASP A 188 16.82 -22.37 31.38
N THR A 189 17.89 -22.76 32.09
CA THR A 189 19.03 -21.86 32.35
C THR A 189 19.78 -21.51 31.07
N ILE A 190 19.97 -22.43 30.15
CA ILE A 190 20.54 -22.15 28.82
C ILE A 190 19.62 -21.20 28.05
N ASN A 191 18.33 -21.49 28.03
CA ASN A 191 17.34 -20.69 27.29
C ASN A 191 17.20 -19.26 27.84
N ALA A 192 17.40 -19.06 29.14
CA ALA A 192 17.45 -17.72 29.76
C ALA A 192 18.60 -16.86 29.21
N GLN A 193 19.65 -17.48 28.67
CA GLN A 193 20.79 -16.79 28.09
C GLN A 193 20.79 -16.77 26.55
N THR A 194 19.72 -17.23 25.88
CA THR A 194 19.65 -17.32 24.40
C THR A 194 19.90 -15.97 23.72
N SER A 195 19.43 -14.86 24.28
CA SER A 195 19.67 -13.51 23.71
C SER A 195 21.16 -13.13 23.64
N THR A 196 21.99 -13.73 24.48
CA THR A 196 23.45 -13.52 24.51
C THR A 196 24.19 -14.60 23.72
N THR A 197 23.81 -15.87 23.94
CA THR A 197 24.52 -17.03 23.42
C THR A 197 24.12 -17.41 22.00
N ASN A 198 22.93 -17.00 21.55
CA ASN A 198 22.29 -17.48 20.34
C ASN A 198 22.20 -19.03 20.27
N VAL A 199 22.10 -19.69 21.42
CA VAL A 199 21.91 -21.14 21.54
C VAL A 199 20.65 -21.41 22.35
N GLN A 200 19.84 -22.34 21.88
CA GLN A 200 18.65 -22.85 22.56
C GLN A 200 18.82 -24.28 22.94
N ALA A 201 18.30 -24.69 24.11
CA ALA A 201 18.22 -26.07 24.57
C ALA A 201 16.77 -26.54 24.50
N SER A 202 16.57 -27.76 24.06
CA SER A 202 15.29 -28.46 24.10
C SER A 202 15.50 -29.87 24.56
N ILE A 203 14.45 -30.51 25.12
CA ILE A 203 14.49 -31.89 25.55
C ILE A 203 13.55 -32.69 24.65
N VAL A 204 14.03 -33.75 24.08
CA VAL A 204 13.26 -34.64 23.19
C VAL A 204 13.08 -35.98 23.88
N GLN A 205 11.85 -36.48 23.97
CA GLN A 205 11.59 -37.83 24.41
C GLN A 205 11.78 -38.79 23.22
N VAL A 206 12.84 -39.57 23.24
CA VAL A 206 13.18 -40.49 22.15
C VAL A 206 12.48 -41.86 22.28
N SER A 207 12.09 -42.22 23.50
CA SER A 207 11.23 -43.35 23.80
C SER A 207 10.62 -43.22 25.20
N SER A 208 9.71 -44.11 25.61
CA SER A 208 9.09 -44.04 26.94
C SER A 208 10.17 -44.05 28.04
N GLY A 209 10.21 -43.00 28.85
CA GLY A 209 11.22 -42.83 29.92
C GLY A 209 12.65 -42.57 29.44
N SER A 210 12.84 -42.14 28.22
CA SER A 210 14.15 -41.83 27.62
C SER A 210 14.15 -40.46 27.00
N TYR A 211 15.02 -39.58 27.47
CA TYR A 211 15.04 -38.13 27.08
C TYR A 211 16.46 -37.74 26.69
N GLU A 212 16.58 -36.90 25.69
CA GLU A 212 17.86 -36.36 25.24
C GLU A 212 17.80 -34.85 25.14
N MET A 213 18.89 -34.17 25.52
CA MET A 213 19.03 -32.74 25.37
C MET A 213 19.55 -32.43 23.96
N VAL A 214 18.87 -31.50 23.30
CA VAL A 214 19.29 -30.96 21.99
C VAL A 214 19.67 -29.53 22.17
N LEU A 215 20.88 -29.15 21.73
CA LEU A 215 21.29 -27.75 21.59
C LEU A 215 21.19 -27.36 20.13
N THR A 216 20.58 -26.21 19.87
CA THR A 216 20.37 -25.65 18.53
C THR A 216 20.88 -24.21 18.48
N GLY A 217 21.79 -23.92 17.53
CA GLY A 217 22.15 -22.55 17.21
C GLY A 217 20.95 -21.81 16.59
N THR A 218 20.75 -20.56 16.93
CA THR A 218 19.69 -19.72 16.34
C THR A 218 20.14 -18.96 15.10
N GLN A 219 21.42 -19.04 14.77
CA GLN A 219 22.01 -18.44 13.58
C GLN A 219 22.60 -19.53 12.68
N ASP A 220 22.34 -19.42 11.40
CA ASP A 220 22.91 -20.31 10.40
C ASP A 220 24.43 -20.09 10.26
N ALA A 221 25.12 -21.06 9.71
CA ALA A 221 26.54 -21.01 9.40
C ALA A 221 27.48 -20.81 10.62
N ALA A 222 26.94 -20.78 11.83
CA ALA A 222 27.73 -20.60 13.05
C ALA A 222 27.75 -21.87 13.91
N ASN A 223 28.94 -22.36 14.21
CA ASN A 223 29.10 -23.55 15.11
C ASN A 223 28.82 -23.13 16.56
N ILE A 224 28.19 -24.00 17.32
CA ILE A 224 28.08 -23.87 18.78
C ILE A 224 29.48 -24.02 19.37
N THR A 225 29.83 -23.17 20.33
CA THR A 225 31.05 -23.20 21.11
C THR A 225 30.71 -23.52 22.54
N TYR A 226 31.50 -24.43 23.14
CA TYR A 226 31.34 -24.87 24.52
C TYR A 226 32.69 -24.95 25.18
N SER A 227 32.78 -24.58 26.46
CA SER A 227 33.91 -24.87 27.31
C SER A 227 33.50 -25.00 28.78
N SER A 228 33.88 -26.08 29.42
CA SER A 228 33.75 -26.20 30.88
C SER A 228 34.74 -25.27 31.57
N THR A 229 34.28 -24.48 32.54
CA THR A 229 35.12 -23.46 33.19
C THR A 229 35.42 -23.79 34.65
N SER A 230 34.52 -24.47 35.35
CA SER A 230 34.76 -24.94 36.72
C SER A 230 33.76 -26.00 37.13
N GLY A 231 34.14 -26.89 38.08
CA GLY A 231 33.30 -27.97 38.61
C GLY A 231 33.16 -29.12 37.64
N ASP A 232 31.98 -29.76 37.66
CA ASP A 232 31.63 -30.85 36.73
C ASP A 232 31.49 -30.33 35.30
N ASP A 233 31.95 -31.14 34.34
CA ASP A 233 31.67 -30.90 32.94
C ASP A 233 30.24 -31.36 32.62
N ILE A 234 29.29 -30.42 32.69
CA ILE A 234 27.85 -30.67 32.58
C ILE A 234 27.47 -31.26 31.21
N MET A 235 28.02 -30.73 30.12
CA MET A 235 27.69 -31.19 28.77
C MET A 235 28.30 -32.55 28.47
N ASN A 236 29.48 -32.83 29.02
CA ASN A 236 30.06 -34.16 28.94
C ASN A 236 29.23 -35.21 29.73
N LYS A 237 28.78 -34.87 30.94
CA LYS A 237 27.91 -35.73 31.74
C LYS A 237 26.55 -36.01 31.10
N LEU A 238 26.01 -35.05 30.37
CA LEU A 238 24.80 -35.19 29.55
C LEU A 238 25.08 -35.86 28.20
N GLY A 239 26.33 -36.20 27.90
CA GLY A 239 26.74 -36.87 26.65
C GLY A 239 26.65 -35.99 25.40
N VAL A 240 26.55 -34.65 25.59
CA VAL A 240 26.55 -33.69 24.49
C VAL A 240 27.96 -33.52 23.93
N THR A 241 28.97 -33.50 24.82
CA THR A 241 30.38 -33.41 24.44
C THR A 241 31.17 -34.61 24.95
N ASP A 242 32.32 -34.87 24.35
CA ASP A 242 33.34 -35.78 24.87
C ASP A 242 34.22 -35.12 25.95
N THR A 243 35.21 -35.84 26.46
CA THR A 243 36.14 -35.35 27.48
C THR A 243 37.07 -34.23 27.00
N THR A 244 37.09 -33.96 25.71
CA THR A 244 37.85 -32.86 25.09
C THR A 244 37.00 -31.62 24.84
N GLY A 245 35.67 -31.71 25.11
CA GLY A 245 34.71 -30.65 24.83
C GLY A 245 34.19 -30.67 23.38
N ALA A 246 34.56 -31.64 22.57
CA ALA A 246 34.01 -31.82 21.22
C ALA A 246 32.60 -32.42 21.25
N PHE A 247 31.71 -31.99 20.41
CA PHE A 247 30.35 -32.51 20.32
C PHE A 247 30.37 -33.98 19.80
N THR A 248 29.74 -34.87 20.53
CA THR A 248 29.74 -36.29 20.24
C THR A 248 28.77 -36.68 19.13
N ASN A 249 27.62 -36.01 19.07
CA ASN A 249 26.59 -36.32 18.10
C ASN A 249 26.02 -35.01 17.48
N VAL A 250 26.41 -34.77 16.24
CA VAL A 250 25.98 -33.61 15.47
C VAL A 250 24.88 -34.05 14.52
N LEU A 251 23.62 -33.68 14.86
CA LEU A 251 22.44 -33.92 14.02
C LEU A 251 22.44 -33.11 12.76
N GLN A 252 22.92 -31.86 12.87
CA GLN A 252 23.00 -30.91 11.76
C GLN A 252 24.25 -30.07 11.91
N LYS A 253 25.03 -29.99 10.86
CA LYS A 253 26.22 -29.12 10.83
C LYS A 253 25.80 -27.68 10.49
N ALA A 254 26.49 -26.72 11.10
CA ALA A 254 26.45 -25.36 10.62
C ALA A 254 27.07 -25.27 9.24
N GLN A 255 26.38 -24.65 8.30
CA GLN A 255 26.90 -24.43 6.95
C GLN A 255 26.29 -23.17 6.34
N SER A 256 27.06 -22.53 5.44
CA SER A 256 26.62 -21.37 4.68
C SER A 256 25.75 -21.79 3.49
N ALA A 257 24.85 -20.91 3.06
CA ALA A 257 24.22 -21.04 1.76
C ALA A 257 25.24 -20.90 0.64
N GLN A 258 25.13 -21.73 -0.37
CA GLN A 258 25.95 -21.68 -1.59
C GLN A 258 25.01 -21.68 -2.80
N PHE A 259 25.17 -20.72 -3.66
CA PHE A 259 24.37 -20.55 -4.86
C PHE A 259 25.18 -19.84 -5.95
N SER A 260 24.70 -19.88 -7.17
CA SER A 260 25.24 -19.06 -8.25
C SER A 260 24.16 -18.19 -8.86
N LEU A 261 24.50 -16.93 -9.10
CA LEU A 261 23.64 -15.99 -9.83
C LEU A 261 24.39 -15.58 -11.11
N ASP A 262 23.77 -15.80 -12.26
CA ASP A 262 24.34 -15.53 -13.58
C ASP A 262 25.73 -16.17 -13.79
N GLY A 263 25.90 -17.36 -13.21
CA GLY A 263 27.16 -18.11 -13.24
C GLY A 263 28.21 -17.65 -12.21
N ILE A 264 27.94 -16.63 -11.42
CA ILE A 264 28.83 -16.15 -10.35
C ILE A 264 28.52 -16.93 -9.08
N ALA A 265 29.49 -17.67 -8.55
CA ALA A 265 29.36 -18.41 -7.30
C ALA A 265 29.37 -17.45 -6.09
N LEU A 266 28.41 -17.60 -5.21
CA LEU A 266 28.17 -16.76 -4.04
C LEU A 266 28.00 -17.64 -2.79
N THR A 267 28.42 -17.11 -1.65
CA THR A 267 28.26 -17.75 -0.34
C THR A 267 27.69 -16.74 0.66
N ARG A 268 26.66 -17.11 1.41
CA ARG A 268 26.05 -16.27 2.46
C ARG A 268 25.79 -17.09 3.72
N THR A 269 25.83 -16.43 4.86
CA THR A 269 25.60 -17.08 6.16
C THR A 269 24.10 -17.28 6.47
N THR A 270 23.21 -16.75 5.66
CA THR A 270 21.75 -16.86 5.80
C THR A 270 21.12 -17.30 4.49
N ASN A 271 19.86 -17.76 4.54
CA ASN A 271 19.06 -18.04 3.35
C ASN A 271 18.29 -16.82 2.86
N ASP A 272 18.17 -15.77 3.67
CA ASP A 272 17.61 -14.46 3.30
C ASP A 272 18.73 -13.59 2.70
N ILE A 273 18.64 -13.36 1.39
CA ILE A 273 19.67 -12.74 0.57
C ILE A 273 19.13 -11.39 0.07
N SER A 274 19.63 -10.30 0.62
CA SER A 274 19.19 -8.93 0.28
C SER A 274 20.30 -8.03 -0.28
N ASP A 275 21.53 -8.55 -0.41
CA ASP A 275 22.72 -7.78 -0.74
C ASP A 275 23.32 -8.10 -2.12
N VAL A 276 22.71 -9.00 -2.89
CA VAL A 276 23.25 -9.44 -4.19
C VAL A 276 22.66 -8.65 -5.35
N LEU A 277 21.35 -8.40 -5.33
CA LEU A 277 20.67 -7.54 -6.30
C LEU A 277 20.07 -6.35 -5.57
N SER A 278 20.40 -5.15 -6.01
CA SER A 278 19.92 -3.92 -5.35
C SER A 278 18.39 -3.83 -5.38
N GLY A 279 17.78 -3.73 -4.19
CA GLY A 279 16.35 -3.65 -4.02
C GLY A 279 15.59 -4.98 -4.19
N VAL A 280 16.30 -6.10 -4.18
CA VAL A 280 15.72 -7.44 -4.27
C VAL A 280 16.08 -8.23 -3.01
N THR A 281 15.08 -8.84 -2.39
CA THR A 281 15.25 -9.82 -1.32
C THR A 281 14.81 -11.19 -1.81
N SER A 282 15.65 -12.20 -1.61
CA SER A 282 15.46 -13.57 -2.06
C SER A 282 15.59 -14.53 -0.89
N ASP A 283 14.55 -15.31 -0.58
CA ASP A 283 14.58 -16.37 0.42
C ASP A 283 14.84 -17.71 -0.28
N LEU A 284 15.98 -18.30 -0.03
CA LEU A 284 16.34 -19.62 -0.53
C LEU A 284 15.64 -20.68 0.32
N LEU A 285 14.76 -21.48 -0.30
CA LEU A 285 13.90 -22.44 0.41
C LEU A 285 14.35 -23.90 0.21
N GLN A 286 14.90 -24.22 -0.97
CA GLN A 286 15.31 -25.56 -1.32
C GLN A 286 16.47 -25.55 -2.32
N PRO A 287 17.46 -26.45 -2.21
CA PRO A 287 18.48 -26.63 -3.23
C PRO A 287 17.86 -27.05 -4.58
N THR A 288 18.41 -26.54 -5.68
CA THR A 288 18.04 -26.99 -7.02
C THR A 288 18.85 -28.24 -7.39
N PRO A 289 18.24 -29.26 -8.02
CA PRO A 289 18.98 -30.40 -8.52
C PRO A 289 20.08 -30.01 -9.52
N SER A 290 21.10 -30.83 -9.64
CA SER A 290 22.18 -30.58 -10.60
C SER A 290 21.62 -30.44 -12.02
N GLY A 291 22.01 -29.39 -12.71
CA GLY A 291 21.53 -29.04 -14.05
C GLY A 291 20.19 -28.30 -14.08
N THR A 292 19.54 -28.10 -12.94
CA THR A 292 18.32 -27.27 -12.83
C THR A 292 18.70 -25.85 -12.41
N SER A 293 18.11 -24.88 -13.08
CA SER A 293 18.23 -23.46 -12.72
C SER A 293 16.85 -22.80 -12.63
N LEU A 294 16.79 -21.74 -11.86
CA LEU A 294 15.65 -20.86 -11.76
C LEU A 294 15.89 -19.63 -12.64
N ASN A 295 15.02 -19.42 -13.61
CA ASN A 295 15.05 -18.21 -14.44
C ASN A 295 14.17 -17.16 -13.75
N ILE A 296 14.75 -16.05 -13.40
CA ILE A 296 14.12 -14.91 -12.72
C ILE A 296 14.00 -13.79 -13.74
N SER A 297 12.79 -13.29 -13.95
CA SER A 297 12.54 -12.11 -14.80
C SER A 297 11.96 -10.99 -13.95
N ILE A 298 12.73 -9.93 -13.75
CA ILE A 298 12.30 -8.72 -13.04
C ILE A 298 11.79 -7.73 -14.07
N GLN A 299 10.52 -7.35 -13.97
CA GLN A 299 9.86 -6.47 -14.92
C GLN A 299 9.07 -5.38 -14.20
N THR A 300 8.64 -4.35 -14.94
CA THR A 300 7.67 -3.39 -14.40
C THR A 300 6.33 -4.09 -14.19
N ASP A 301 5.76 -3.91 -13.00
CA ASP A 301 4.41 -4.40 -12.70
C ASP A 301 3.38 -3.47 -13.34
N THR A 302 2.86 -3.88 -14.49
CA THR A 302 1.85 -3.12 -15.24
C THR A 302 0.45 -3.19 -14.64
N SER A 303 0.22 -4.04 -13.64
CA SER A 303 -1.09 -4.18 -12.98
C SER A 303 -1.49 -2.89 -12.27
N GLN A 304 -0.53 -2.20 -11.66
CA GLN A 304 -0.76 -0.92 -10.99
C GLN A 304 -1.16 0.20 -11.97
N ILE A 305 -0.56 0.19 -13.17
CA ILE A 305 -0.91 1.14 -14.25
C ILE A 305 -2.34 0.85 -14.74
N THR A 306 -2.67 -0.42 -14.95
CA THR A 306 -4.01 -0.84 -15.35
C THR A 306 -5.07 -0.45 -14.32
N THR A 307 -4.80 -0.71 -13.04
CA THR A 307 -5.70 -0.34 -11.94
C THR A 307 -5.91 1.17 -11.84
N ALA A 308 -4.85 1.96 -12.00
CA ALA A 308 -4.93 3.41 -11.98
C ALA A 308 -5.78 3.96 -13.14
N LEU A 309 -5.62 3.42 -14.34
CA LEU A 309 -6.45 3.80 -15.51
C LEU A 309 -7.91 3.36 -15.36
N GLN A 310 -8.18 2.19 -14.80
CA GLN A 310 -9.54 1.74 -14.49
C GLN A 310 -10.20 2.66 -13.45
N THR A 311 -9.47 3.04 -12.42
CA THR A 311 -9.93 4.00 -11.40
C THR A 311 -10.21 5.36 -12.04
N PHE A 312 -9.35 5.83 -12.93
CA PHE A 312 -9.56 7.07 -13.67
C PHE A 312 -10.85 7.03 -14.50
N VAL A 313 -11.09 5.95 -15.25
CA VAL A 313 -12.33 5.75 -16.03
C VAL A 313 -13.56 5.79 -15.14
N THR A 314 -13.52 5.11 -14.00
CA THR A 314 -14.62 5.12 -13.02
C THR A 314 -14.89 6.52 -12.49
N ASN A 315 -13.85 7.23 -12.08
CA ASN A 315 -13.97 8.59 -11.54
C ASN A 315 -14.40 9.61 -12.59
N TYR A 316 -13.94 9.46 -13.84
CA TYR A 316 -14.39 10.30 -14.96
C TYR A 316 -15.90 10.13 -15.19
N ASN A 317 -16.39 8.89 -15.24
CA ASN A 317 -17.80 8.60 -15.47
C ASN A 317 -18.67 9.11 -14.30
N ALA A 318 -18.20 8.98 -13.05
CA ALA A 318 -18.90 9.54 -11.89
C ALA A 318 -18.99 11.07 -11.97
N PHE A 319 -17.90 11.76 -12.31
CA PHE A 319 -17.92 13.21 -12.53
C PHE A 319 -18.87 13.61 -13.66
N ARG A 320 -18.81 12.90 -14.80
CA ARG A 320 -19.71 13.10 -15.93
C ARG A 320 -21.18 12.96 -15.53
N ASP A 321 -21.52 11.89 -14.80
CA ASP A 321 -22.88 11.61 -14.37
C ASP A 321 -23.41 12.72 -13.43
N GLN A 322 -22.55 13.24 -12.56
CA GLN A 322 -22.88 14.40 -11.72
C GLN A 322 -23.14 15.65 -12.57
N VAL A 323 -22.34 15.91 -13.62
CA VAL A 323 -22.57 17.03 -14.54
C VAL A 323 -23.89 16.85 -15.29
N ILE A 324 -24.21 15.63 -15.76
CA ILE A 324 -25.49 15.33 -16.42
C ILE A 324 -26.66 15.53 -15.46
N ALA A 325 -26.56 15.06 -14.22
CA ALA A 325 -27.59 15.23 -13.22
C ALA A 325 -27.89 16.73 -12.93
N GLN A 326 -26.85 17.56 -12.90
CA GLN A 326 -26.98 18.99 -12.73
C GLN A 326 -27.48 19.75 -13.98
N SER A 327 -27.50 19.08 -15.13
CA SER A 327 -28.00 19.62 -16.41
C SER A 327 -29.35 19.00 -16.83
N ALA A 328 -29.97 18.18 -15.97
CA ALA A 328 -31.16 17.43 -16.30
C ALA A 328 -32.38 18.35 -16.56
N GLN A 329 -33.21 17.96 -17.54
CA GLN A 329 -34.43 18.68 -17.92
C GLN A 329 -35.64 17.78 -17.71
N ASN A 330 -36.76 18.41 -17.36
CA ASN A 330 -38.09 17.81 -17.42
C ASN A 330 -38.59 17.73 -18.88
N SER A 331 -39.64 16.97 -19.12
CA SER A 331 -40.23 16.79 -20.44
C SER A 331 -40.78 18.08 -21.06
N ASP A 332 -41.01 19.11 -20.27
CA ASP A 332 -41.45 20.44 -20.68
C ASP A 332 -40.29 21.42 -20.97
N GLY A 333 -39.08 20.97 -20.92
CA GLY A 333 -37.86 21.77 -21.14
C GLY A 333 -37.41 22.63 -19.94
N THR A 334 -38.10 22.52 -18.81
CA THR A 334 -37.66 23.20 -17.57
C THR A 334 -36.58 22.42 -16.85
N ALA A 335 -35.80 23.10 -16.00
CA ALA A 335 -34.79 22.42 -15.18
C ALA A 335 -35.45 21.41 -14.25
N ALA A 336 -34.86 20.18 -14.12
CA ALA A 336 -35.25 19.26 -13.10
C ALA A 336 -34.98 19.87 -11.71
N SER A 337 -35.78 19.52 -10.71
CA SER A 337 -35.67 20.07 -9.36
C SER A 337 -34.31 19.80 -8.68
N SER A 338 -33.62 18.76 -9.10
CA SER A 338 -32.27 18.39 -8.66
C SER A 338 -31.16 19.13 -9.43
N ALA A 339 -31.47 19.71 -10.59
CA ALA A 339 -30.51 20.37 -11.48
C ALA A 339 -30.33 21.84 -11.12
N VAL A 340 -29.81 22.13 -9.95
CA VAL A 340 -29.66 23.50 -9.41
C VAL A 340 -28.65 24.34 -10.17
N LEU A 341 -27.78 23.74 -10.95
CA LEU A 341 -26.81 24.41 -11.84
C LEU A 341 -27.24 24.41 -13.32
N PHE A 342 -28.52 24.10 -13.59
CA PHE A 342 -29.03 24.11 -14.96
C PHE A 342 -28.74 25.43 -15.68
N GLY A 343 -28.15 25.34 -16.88
CA GLY A 343 -27.78 26.50 -17.69
C GLY A 343 -26.43 27.14 -17.34
N ASP A 344 -25.73 26.62 -16.33
CA ASP A 344 -24.40 27.08 -15.97
C ASP A 344 -23.35 26.68 -17.02
N SER A 345 -22.57 27.65 -17.49
CA SER A 345 -21.55 27.45 -18.53
C SER A 345 -20.29 26.73 -17.96
N THR A 346 -20.00 26.94 -16.67
CA THR A 346 -18.78 26.43 -16.03
C THR A 346 -18.68 24.90 -16.17
N MET A 347 -19.79 24.16 -15.98
CA MET A 347 -19.81 22.71 -16.13
C MET A 347 -19.50 22.27 -17.56
N ARG A 348 -20.07 22.98 -18.54
CA ARG A 348 -19.82 22.72 -19.97
C ARG A 348 -18.37 22.98 -20.34
N ASP A 349 -17.82 24.08 -19.84
CA ASP A 349 -16.43 24.43 -20.08
C ASP A 349 -15.46 23.42 -19.51
N ILE A 350 -15.69 22.93 -18.27
CA ILE A 350 -14.88 21.87 -17.65
C ILE A 350 -14.96 20.59 -18.46
N MET A 351 -16.18 20.14 -18.85
CA MET A 351 -16.33 18.93 -19.67
C MET A 351 -15.64 19.03 -21.03
N THR A 352 -15.75 20.20 -21.68
CA THR A 352 -15.07 20.45 -22.94
C THR A 352 -13.56 20.41 -22.80
N GLN A 353 -13.02 21.01 -21.75
CA GLN A 353 -11.58 20.97 -21.46
C GLN A 353 -11.10 19.55 -21.18
N LEU A 354 -11.84 18.75 -20.38
CA LEU A 354 -11.50 17.36 -20.11
C LEU A 354 -11.51 16.53 -21.39
N GLN A 355 -12.52 16.65 -22.23
CA GLN A 355 -12.59 15.96 -23.51
C GLN A 355 -11.45 16.37 -24.45
N GLN A 356 -11.10 17.65 -24.48
CA GLN A 356 -9.99 18.14 -25.29
C GLN A 356 -8.64 17.57 -24.83
N VAL A 357 -8.42 17.48 -23.51
CA VAL A 357 -7.20 16.86 -22.95
C VAL A 357 -7.16 15.37 -23.30
N LEU A 358 -8.28 14.66 -23.13
CA LEU A 358 -8.36 13.22 -23.41
C LEU A 358 -8.25 12.87 -24.92
N SER A 359 -8.62 13.79 -25.81
CA SER A 359 -8.45 13.62 -27.26
C SER A 359 -7.12 14.16 -27.79
N GLY A 360 -6.32 14.78 -26.94
CA GLY A 360 -5.03 15.35 -27.29
C GLY A 360 -3.97 14.31 -27.64
N THR A 361 -2.94 14.75 -28.37
CA THR A 361 -1.76 13.94 -28.69
C THR A 361 -0.57 14.43 -27.89
N VAL A 362 0.11 13.56 -27.18
CA VAL A 362 1.31 13.86 -26.42
C VAL A 362 2.45 12.94 -26.88
N ASN A 363 3.54 13.52 -27.36
CA ASN A 363 4.70 12.77 -27.86
C ASN A 363 4.35 11.72 -28.95
N GLY A 364 3.34 12.00 -29.79
CA GLY A 364 2.89 11.12 -30.86
C GLY A 364 1.95 9.99 -30.42
N MET A 365 1.56 9.95 -29.15
CA MET A 365 0.57 9.00 -28.62
C MET A 365 -0.69 9.75 -28.14
N THR A 366 -1.82 9.05 -28.22
CA THR A 366 -3.13 9.50 -27.75
C THR A 366 -3.63 8.60 -26.63
N MET A 367 -4.68 9.01 -25.93
CA MET A 367 -5.36 8.14 -24.97
C MET A 367 -6.01 6.94 -25.64
N ALA A 368 -6.41 7.05 -26.91
CA ALA A 368 -6.94 5.92 -27.70
C ALA A 368 -5.89 4.82 -27.91
N ASP A 369 -4.61 5.16 -28.03
CA ASP A 369 -3.52 4.18 -28.11
C ASP A 369 -3.36 3.36 -26.83
N LEU A 370 -3.85 3.89 -25.68
CA LEU A 370 -3.96 3.14 -24.42
C LEU A 370 -5.24 2.30 -24.30
N GLY A 371 -6.09 2.30 -25.33
CA GLY A 371 -7.40 1.64 -25.29
C GLY A 371 -8.51 2.47 -24.62
N LEU A 372 -8.29 3.76 -24.34
CA LEU A 372 -9.32 4.67 -23.83
C LEU A 372 -10.16 5.21 -24.97
N SER A 373 -11.47 5.04 -24.89
CA SER A 373 -12.41 5.52 -25.90
C SER A 373 -13.72 5.95 -25.27
N PHE A 374 -14.49 6.78 -25.99
CA PHE A 374 -15.85 7.14 -25.60
C PHE A 374 -16.86 6.24 -26.30
N ASN A 375 -17.84 5.75 -25.57
CA ASN A 375 -18.99 5.05 -26.14
C ASN A 375 -20.05 6.02 -26.67
N GLU A 376 -21.14 5.49 -27.23
CA GLU A 376 -22.25 6.29 -27.78
C GLU A 376 -22.93 7.20 -26.74
N ASN A 377 -22.82 6.89 -25.46
CA ASN A 377 -23.34 7.68 -24.35
C ASN A 377 -22.32 8.72 -23.82
N ASN A 378 -21.17 8.89 -24.48
CA ASN A 378 -20.03 9.68 -23.99
C ASN A 378 -19.47 9.21 -22.64
N GLU A 379 -19.60 7.93 -22.32
CA GLU A 379 -18.89 7.33 -21.19
C GLU A 379 -17.49 6.90 -21.61
N LEU A 380 -16.51 7.17 -20.77
CA LEU A 380 -15.15 6.72 -21.01
C LEU A 380 -15.08 5.21 -20.73
N GLN A 381 -14.44 4.48 -21.62
CA GLN A 381 -14.19 3.04 -21.51
C GLN A 381 -12.71 2.73 -21.69
N LEU A 382 -12.25 1.63 -21.10
CA LEU A 382 -10.89 1.14 -21.24
C LEU A 382 -10.91 -0.28 -21.80
N ASP A 383 -10.31 -0.47 -22.96
CA ASP A 383 -9.97 -1.76 -23.50
C ASP A 383 -8.65 -2.25 -22.86
N THR A 384 -8.77 -3.17 -21.93
CA THR A 384 -7.62 -3.74 -21.21
C THR A 384 -6.73 -4.61 -22.10
N GLY A 385 -7.24 -5.15 -23.21
CA GLY A 385 -6.47 -5.92 -24.17
C GLY A 385 -5.51 -5.02 -24.96
N THR A 386 -6.01 -3.89 -25.47
CA THR A 386 -5.19 -2.86 -26.12
C THR A 386 -4.17 -2.28 -25.12
N LEU A 387 -4.60 -1.97 -23.89
CA LEU A 387 -3.70 -1.49 -22.86
C LEU A 387 -2.57 -2.47 -22.55
N SER A 388 -2.88 -3.75 -22.35
CA SER A 388 -1.87 -4.78 -22.08
C SER A 388 -0.85 -4.89 -23.22
N THR A 389 -1.31 -4.78 -24.45
CA THR A 389 -0.45 -4.83 -25.64
C THR A 389 0.51 -3.65 -25.67
N VAL A 390 0.02 -2.43 -25.50
CA VAL A 390 0.88 -1.23 -25.55
C VAL A 390 1.84 -1.15 -24.34
N LEU A 391 1.42 -1.59 -23.17
CA LEU A 391 2.28 -1.67 -21.98
C LEU A 391 3.44 -2.66 -22.18
N THR A 392 3.20 -3.73 -22.93
CA THR A 392 4.25 -4.71 -23.26
C THR A 392 5.19 -4.21 -24.35
N GLN A 393 4.65 -3.53 -25.38
CA GLN A 393 5.41 -3.14 -26.57
C GLN A 393 6.07 -1.76 -26.45
N ASN A 394 5.46 -0.82 -25.73
CA ASN A 394 5.88 0.57 -25.68
C ASN A 394 5.65 1.23 -24.30
N LEU A 395 6.10 0.58 -23.24
CA LEU A 395 5.98 1.12 -21.88
C LEU A 395 6.61 2.53 -21.75
N ALA A 396 7.70 2.79 -22.46
CA ALA A 396 8.37 4.09 -22.44
C ALA A 396 7.48 5.21 -23.04
N GLY A 397 6.75 4.91 -24.12
CA GLY A 397 5.78 5.84 -24.71
C GLY A 397 4.61 6.10 -23.75
N VAL A 398 4.07 5.05 -23.13
CA VAL A 398 3.01 5.16 -22.12
C VAL A 398 3.45 6.02 -20.95
N THR A 399 4.66 5.79 -20.45
CA THR A 399 5.23 6.62 -19.36
C THR A 399 5.32 8.10 -19.76
N LYS A 400 5.76 8.38 -20.99
CA LYS A 400 5.83 9.77 -21.50
C LYS A 400 4.46 10.40 -21.68
N LEU A 401 3.44 9.63 -22.04
CA LEU A 401 2.07 10.11 -22.22
C LEU A 401 1.43 10.47 -20.86
N LEU A 402 1.58 9.59 -19.87
CA LEU A 402 0.87 9.68 -18.59
C LEU A 402 1.63 10.45 -17.50
N SER A 403 2.94 10.62 -17.64
CA SER A 403 3.75 11.34 -16.65
C SER A 403 4.11 12.75 -17.12
N ALA A 404 4.16 13.68 -16.18
CA ALA A 404 4.68 15.02 -16.46
C ALA A 404 6.16 14.91 -16.88
N GLN A 405 6.48 15.35 -18.10
CA GLN A 405 7.84 15.33 -18.62
C GLN A 405 8.45 16.72 -18.47
N THR A 406 9.63 16.75 -17.91
CA THR A 406 10.48 17.95 -17.95
C THR A 406 11.73 17.64 -18.75
N THR A 407 11.99 18.42 -19.78
CA THR A 407 13.21 18.32 -20.57
C THR A 407 14.02 19.57 -20.38
N THR A 408 15.30 19.44 -20.11
CA THR A 408 16.24 20.56 -20.09
C THR A 408 17.16 20.46 -21.29
N SER A 409 17.54 21.59 -21.86
CA SER A 409 18.48 21.65 -23.00
C SER A 409 19.95 21.41 -22.57
N SER A 410 20.20 21.35 -21.26
CA SER A 410 21.54 21.13 -20.70
C SER A 410 21.49 20.10 -19.58
N SER A 411 22.47 19.18 -19.56
CA SER A 411 22.67 18.21 -18.48
C SER A 411 23.07 18.85 -17.13
N GLN A 412 23.42 20.13 -17.14
CA GLN A 412 23.75 20.91 -15.93
C GLN A 412 22.51 21.53 -15.27
N LEU A 413 21.35 21.52 -15.95
CA LEU A 413 20.11 22.04 -15.43
C LEU A 413 19.23 20.87 -14.96
N ASN A 414 18.82 20.94 -13.72
CA ASN A 414 17.91 19.94 -13.13
C ASN A 414 16.63 20.65 -12.67
N VAL A 415 15.48 20.17 -13.14
CA VAL A 415 14.19 20.66 -12.67
C VAL A 415 13.91 20.03 -11.32
N VAL A 416 13.87 20.85 -10.26
CA VAL A 416 13.67 20.39 -8.89
C VAL A 416 12.19 20.27 -8.54
N ASN A 417 11.32 21.13 -9.12
CA ASN A 417 9.87 21.10 -8.90
C ASN A 417 9.16 21.76 -10.07
N THR A 418 8.06 21.16 -10.56
CA THR A 418 7.20 21.73 -11.60
C THR A 418 6.03 22.55 -11.05
N GLY A 419 5.86 22.60 -9.72
CA GLY A 419 4.67 23.21 -9.10
C GLY A 419 3.41 22.38 -9.28
N THR A 420 2.29 22.91 -8.74
CA THR A 420 0.96 22.26 -8.80
C THR A 420 0.16 22.61 -10.06
N SER A 421 0.65 23.58 -10.85
CA SER A 421 0.03 23.99 -12.12
C SER A 421 1.09 23.90 -13.22
N PRO A 422 1.19 22.79 -13.93
CA PRO A 422 2.16 22.65 -15.02
C PRO A 422 1.77 23.63 -16.15
N GLN A 423 2.58 24.65 -16.34
CA GLN A 423 2.51 25.52 -17.51
C GLN A 423 3.74 25.28 -18.37
N SER A 424 3.56 25.21 -19.67
CA SER A 424 4.69 25.19 -20.60
C SER A 424 5.34 26.55 -20.63
N PHE A 425 6.62 26.63 -20.26
CA PHE A 425 7.42 27.85 -20.36
C PHE A 425 8.82 27.50 -20.88
N THR A 426 9.44 28.44 -21.56
CA THR A 426 10.83 28.36 -21.95
C THR A 426 11.65 29.26 -21.03
N LEU A 427 12.68 28.71 -20.41
CA LEU A 427 13.63 29.46 -19.59
C LEU A 427 14.98 29.46 -20.30
N ASP A 428 15.42 30.63 -20.71
CA ASP A 428 16.78 30.82 -21.25
C ASP A 428 17.69 31.23 -20.09
N VAL A 429 18.69 30.41 -19.81
CA VAL A 429 19.73 30.70 -18.80
C VAL A 429 21.02 31.01 -19.52
N THR A 430 21.49 32.25 -19.39
CA THR A 430 22.80 32.67 -19.84
C THR A 430 23.74 32.66 -18.61
N VAL A 431 24.84 31.93 -18.66
CA VAL A 431 25.86 31.94 -17.63
C VAL A 431 27.00 32.81 -18.15
N ASP A 432 27.27 33.93 -17.47
CA ASP A 432 28.39 34.84 -17.76
C ASP A 432 29.71 34.27 -17.27
#